data_9fbac61c96393e3fcb2134357b8c7e15
#
_entry.id   9fbac61c96393e3fcb2134357b8c7e15
#
_cell.length_a   1.000
_cell.length_b   1.000
_cell.length_c   1.000
_cell.angle_alpha   90.00
_cell.angle_beta   90.00
_cell.angle_gamma   90.00
#
_symmetry.space_group_name_H-M   'P 1'
#
loop_
_entity.id
_entity.type
_entity.pdbx_description
1 polymer ?
#
loop_
_entity_poly.entity_id
_entity_poly.type
_entity_poly.pdbx_seq_one_letter_code
_entity_poly.pdbx_strand_id
1 'polypeptide(L)'
;MATPQRAIFNGMGQNQWYVHLSRTEGADLGAIKSALKDLRAACASEDINLTLGFGPGLLPDLTDDVPEDFQVYETVESDDGSGRQAKGTQEELLLWLNHDDKDKVWKAQYDARSALEGHMAVARETPTFIYGDSLDMTGFKDGTGNPADEDQPAVAIVPDGDPGAGGSHLIAQ
;
A
#
# COMPACT_ATOMS: atom_id res chain seq x y z
N MET A 1 -13.24 12.21 -13.82
CA MET A 1 -11.91 12.07 -13.16
C MET A 1 -12.05 11.13 -11.97
N ALA A 2 -11.24 10.08 -11.94
CA ALA A 2 -11.13 9.24 -10.76
C ALA A 2 -10.46 10.04 -9.62
N THR A 3 -10.83 9.74 -8.36
CA THR A 3 -10.25 10.43 -7.21
C THR A 3 -9.17 9.54 -6.60
N PRO A 4 -7.90 9.99 -6.57
CA PRO A 4 -6.81 9.24 -5.96
C PRO A 4 -7.07 8.93 -4.48
N GLN A 5 -6.40 7.91 -3.96
CA GLN A 5 -6.39 7.67 -2.51
C GLN A 5 -5.70 8.84 -1.82
N ARG A 6 -6.37 9.42 -0.81
CA ARG A 6 -5.88 10.61 -0.07
C ARG A 6 -4.44 10.42 0.44
N ALA A 7 -4.13 9.23 0.94
CA ALA A 7 -2.84 8.95 1.57
C ALA A 7 -1.64 8.94 0.59
N ILE A 8 -1.87 8.96 -0.72
CA ILE A 8 -0.78 9.06 -1.71
C ILE A 8 -0.04 10.41 -1.59
N PHE A 9 -0.78 11.49 -1.30
CA PHE A 9 -0.24 12.86 -1.24
C PHE A 9 -0.21 13.45 0.17
N ASN A 10 -0.83 12.80 1.15
CA ASN A 10 -0.72 13.24 2.53
C ASN A 10 0.68 12.95 3.07
N GLY A 11 1.20 13.85 3.86
CA GLY A 11 2.44 13.63 4.59
C GLY A 11 2.39 12.32 5.40
N MET A 12 3.52 11.67 5.55
CA MET A 12 3.63 10.45 6.35
C MET A 12 3.58 10.79 7.85
N GLY A 13 2.75 10.07 8.59
CA GLY A 13 2.76 10.11 10.05
C GLY A 13 4.00 9.44 10.63
N GLN A 14 4.38 9.84 11.84
CA GLN A 14 5.57 9.36 12.54
C GLN A 14 5.62 7.83 12.71
N ASN A 15 4.46 7.19 12.90
CA ASN A 15 4.33 5.75 13.06
C ASN A 15 3.60 5.16 11.87
N GLN A 16 4.07 4.02 11.40
CA GLN A 16 3.51 3.36 10.22
C GLN A 16 3.36 1.86 10.47
N TRP A 17 2.45 1.23 9.73
CA TRP A 17 2.24 -0.21 9.77
C TRP A 17 1.89 -0.75 8.38
N TYR A 18 2.69 -1.67 7.91
CA TYR A 18 2.45 -2.40 6.68
C TYR A 18 1.87 -3.76 7.02
N VAL A 19 0.73 -4.11 6.42
CA VAL A 19 0.10 -5.43 6.55
C VAL A 19 -0.09 -6.01 5.16
N HIS A 20 0.56 -7.11 4.90
CA HIS A 20 0.45 -7.86 3.66
C HIS A 20 -0.47 -9.05 3.90
N LEU A 21 -1.48 -9.21 3.03
CA LEU A 21 -2.48 -10.25 3.17
C LEU A 21 -2.68 -11.03 1.86
N SER A 22 -2.90 -12.33 2.01
CA SER A 22 -3.30 -13.23 0.93
C SER A 22 -4.69 -13.77 1.18
N ARG A 23 -5.45 -14.06 0.11
CA ARG A 23 -6.78 -14.67 0.23
C ARG A 23 -6.70 -16.05 0.84
N THR A 24 -7.69 -16.38 1.63
CA THR A 24 -7.92 -17.75 2.09
C THR A 24 -8.72 -18.54 1.05
N GLU A 25 -8.65 -19.86 1.11
CA GLU A 25 -9.49 -20.73 0.27
C GLU A 25 -10.98 -20.44 0.55
N GLY A 26 -11.76 -20.23 -0.50
CA GLY A 26 -13.19 -19.90 -0.39
C GLY A 26 -13.51 -18.47 0.07
N ALA A 27 -12.55 -17.56 0.02
CA ALA A 27 -12.76 -16.15 0.38
C ALA A 27 -13.93 -15.52 -0.40
N ASP A 28 -14.80 -14.79 0.30
CA ASP A 28 -15.88 -14.01 -0.29
C ASP A 28 -15.38 -12.62 -0.70
N LEU A 29 -15.32 -12.37 -2.00
CA LEU A 29 -14.90 -11.07 -2.56
C LEU A 29 -15.86 -9.92 -2.17
N GLY A 30 -17.15 -10.20 -2.02
CA GLY A 30 -18.11 -9.21 -1.57
C GLY A 30 -17.85 -8.77 -0.12
N ALA A 31 -17.54 -9.72 0.76
CA ALA A 31 -17.14 -9.44 2.13
C ALA A 31 -15.82 -8.66 2.19
N ILE A 32 -14.81 -9.00 1.39
CA ILE A 32 -13.55 -8.27 1.28
C ILE A 32 -13.82 -6.81 0.84
N LYS A 33 -14.59 -6.60 -0.24
CA LYS A 33 -14.95 -5.25 -0.72
C LYS A 33 -15.65 -4.43 0.35
N SER A 34 -16.59 -5.02 1.09
CA SER A 34 -17.31 -4.34 2.17
C SER A 34 -16.36 -3.95 3.31
N ALA A 35 -15.55 -4.89 3.78
CA ALA A 35 -14.57 -4.64 4.85
C ALA A 35 -13.57 -3.52 4.49
N LEU A 36 -13.05 -3.50 3.26
CA LEU A 36 -12.14 -2.46 2.80
C LEU A 36 -12.82 -1.08 2.70
N LYS A 37 -14.09 -1.03 2.28
CA LYS A 37 -14.87 0.20 2.25
C LYS A 37 -15.08 0.77 3.66
N ASP A 38 -15.45 -0.09 4.60
CA ASP A 38 -15.70 0.31 5.99
C ASP A 38 -14.39 0.74 6.68
N LEU A 39 -13.30 0.02 6.44
CA LEU A 39 -11.96 0.40 6.92
C LEU A 39 -11.54 1.78 6.39
N ARG A 40 -11.74 2.04 5.10
CA ARG A 40 -11.41 3.35 4.51
C ARG A 40 -12.23 4.47 5.15
N ALA A 41 -13.51 4.25 5.43
CA ALA A 41 -14.35 5.23 6.11
C ALA A 41 -13.92 5.46 7.56
N ALA A 42 -13.59 4.40 8.29
CA ALA A 42 -13.10 4.46 9.67
C ALA A 42 -11.76 5.21 9.77
N CYS A 43 -10.79 4.89 8.90
CA CYS A 43 -9.51 5.59 8.86
C CYS A 43 -9.69 7.09 8.54
N ALA A 44 -10.58 7.43 7.61
CA ALA A 44 -10.86 8.82 7.27
C ALA A 44 -11.48 9.60 8.42
N SER A 45 -12.35 8.98 9.24
CA SER A 45 -12.98 9.63 10.41
C SER A 45 -12.00 9.90 11.56
N GLU A 46 -10.92 9.11 11.66
CA GLU A 46 -9.88 9.22 12.67
C GLU A 46 -8.62 9.95 12.18
N ASP A 47 -8.67 10.46 10.95
CA ASP A 47 -7.56 11.11 10.23
C ASP A 47 -6.32 10.22 10.06
N ILE A 48 -6.53 8.91 10.01
CA ILE A 48 -5.48 7.93 9.74
C ILE A 48 -5.27 7.87 8.23
N ASN A 49 -4.04 7.98 7.79
CA ASN A 49 -3.67 7.72 6.41
C ASN A 49 -3.70 6.22 6.14
N LEU A 50 -4.52 5.81 5.18
CA LEU A 50 -4.60 4.45 4.69
C LEU A 50 -4.36 4.44 3.19
N THR A 51 -3.34 3.71 2.75
CA THR A 51 -3.12 3.33 1.37
C THR A 51 -3.48 1.85 1.19
N LEU A 52 -4.37 1.56 0.26
CA LEU A 52 -4.71 0.20 -0.17
C LEU A 52 -3.92 -0.10 -1.44
N GLY A 53 -3.04 -1.10 -1.39
CA GLY A 53 -2.35 -1.65 -2.55
C GLY A 53 -2.94 -3.01 -2.91
N PHE A 54 -3.23 -3.22 -4.19
CA PHE A 54 -3.78 -4.48 -4.70
C PHE A 54 -2.74 -5.15 -5.57
N GLY A 55 -2.46 -6.42 -5.29
CA GLY A 55 -1.59 -7.23 -6.12
C GLY A 55 -2.30 -7.75 -7.38
N PRO A 56 -1.54 -8.21 -8.39
CA PRO A 56 -2.10 -8.71 -9.64
C PRO A 56 -2.98 -9.96 -9.48
N GLY A 57 -2.90 -10.65 -8.35
CA GLY A 57 -3.78 -11.78 -8.03
C GLY A 57 -5.18 -11.37 -7.55
N LEU A 58 -5.35 -10.15 -7.01
CA LEU A 58 -6.63 -9.69 -6.46
C LEU A 58 -7.28 -8.59 -7.29
N LEU A 59 -6.53 -7.67 -7.86
CA LEU A 59 -7.08 -6.50 -8.56
C LEU A 59 -8.06 -6.88 -9.69
N PRO A 60 -7.76 -7.87 -10.57
CA PRO A 60 -8.68 -8.27 -11.65
C PRO A 60 -10.03 -8.82 -11.17
N ASP A 61 -10.07 -9.36 -9.94
CA ASP A 61 -11.34 -9.85 -9.34
C ASP A 61 -12.16 -8.70 -8.73
N LEU A 62 -11.55 -7.54 -8.51
CA LEU A 62 -12.20 -6.37 -7.92
C LEU A 62 -12.72 -5.38 -8.98
N THR A 63 -12.05 -5.31 -10.15
CA THR A 63 -12.38 -4.37 -11.23
C THR A 63 -11.91 -4.92 -12.59
N ASP A 64 -12.61 -4.53 -13.65
CA ASP A 64 -12.20 -4.77 -15.04
C ASP A 64 -11.19 -3.70 -15.52
N ASP A 65 -10.99 -2.62 -14.76
CA ASP A 65 -10.11 -1.50 -15.08
C ASP A 65 -8.71 -1.74 -14.50
N VAL A 66 -7.97 -2.63 -15.16
CA VAL A 66 -6.62 -3.06 -14.74
C VAL A 66 -5.60 -2.62 -15.79
N PRO A 67 -4.47 -1.96 -15.40
CA PRO A 67 -3.41 -1.63 -16.33
C PRO A 67 -2.85 -2.85 -17.05
N GLU A 68 -2.59 -2.74 -18.37
CA GLU A 68 -2.08 -3.85 -19.18
C GLU A 68 -0.69 -4.33 -18.76
N ASP A 69 0.13 -3.44 -18.20
CA ASP A 69 1.48 -3.69 -17.68
C ASP A 69 1.51 -4.08 -16.20
N PHE A 70 0.34 -4.23 -15.56
CA PHE A 70 0.24 -4.63 -14.15
C PHE A 70 0.52 -6.12 -13.99
N GLN A 71 1.73 -6.45 -13.56
CA GLN A 71 2.22 -7.81 -13.49
C GLN A 71 2.89 -8.11 -12.14
N VAL A 72 3.18 -9.38 -11.93
CA VAL A 72 3.95 -9.85 -10.77
C VAL A 72 5.37 -9.30 -10.85
N TYR A 73 5.84 -8.71 -9.74
CA TYR A 73 7.24 -8.32 -9.61
C TYR A 73 8.11 -9.57 -9.44
N GLU A 74 8.98 -9.83 -10.39
CA GLU A 74 9.90 -10.95 -10.33
C GLU A 74 11.16 -10.64 -9.52
N THR A 75 11.73 -11.66 -8.88
CA THR A 75 12.99 -11.50 -8.17
C THR A 75 14.09 -11.04 -9.13
N VAL A 76 14.73 -9.94 -8.83
CA VAL A 76 15.89 -9.42 -9.56
C VAL A 76 17.16 -9.79 -8.80
N GLU A 77 18.08 -10.46 -9.48
CA GLU A 77 19.39 -10.81 -8.93
C GLU A 77 20.44 -9.78 -9.33
N SER A 78 21.39 -9.52 -8.41
CA SER A 78 22.55 -8.71 -8.74
C SER A 78 23.47 -9.46 -9.72
N ASP A 79 23.91 -8.78 -10.76
CA ASP A 79 24.84 -9.29 -11.78
C ASP A 79 26.31 -9.24 -11.36
N ASP A 80 26.60 -8.68 -10.17
CA ASP A 80 27.97 -8.55 -9.63
C ASP A 80 28.52 -9.82 -8.97
N GLY A 81 27.75 -10.92 -8.99
CA GLY A 81 28.12 -12.19 -8.37
C GLY A 81 28.03 -12.20 -6.84
N SER A 82 27.49 -11.16 -6.21
CA SER A 82 27.34 -11.08 -4.75
C SER A 82 26.22 -11.99 -4.20
N GLY A 83 25.33 -12.49 -5.06
CA GLY A 83 24.14 -13.24 -4.66
C GLY A 83 23.05 -12.39 -3.98
N ARG A 84 23.18 -11.05 -4.03
CA ARG A 84 22.13 -10.15 -3.55
C ARG A 84 20.91 -10.20 -4.45
N GLN A 85 19.72 -10.11 -3.86
CA GLN A 85 18.46 -10.21 -4.56
C GLN A 85 17.49 -9.13 -4.07
N ALA A 86 16.76 -8.50 -4.99
CA ALA A 86 15.51 -7.81 -4.72
C ALA A 86 14.38 -8.82 -4.95
N LYS A 87 13.85 -9.38 -3.86
CA LYS A 87 12.90 -10.50 -3.93
C LYS A 87 11.51 -10.04 -4.36
N GLY A 88 10.89 -10.76 -5.28
CA GLY A 88 9.48 -10.64 -5.59
C GLY A 88 8.66 -11.34 -4.50
N THR A 89 8.10 -10.55 -3.58
CA THR A 89 7.37 -11.04 -2.39
C THR A 89 6.02 -10.35 -2.23
N GLN A 90 5.42 -9.89 -3.35
CA GLN A 90 4.10 -9.27 -3.29
C GLN A 90 3.02 -10.25 -2.88
N GLU A 91 2.09 -9.73 -2.09
CA GLU A 91 0.86 -10.42 -1.71
C GLU A 91 -0.33 -9.83 -2.48
N GLU A 92 -1.53 -10.33 -2.22
CA GLU A 92 -2.72 -9.89 -2.94
C GLU A 92 -3.25 -8.55 -2.46
N LEU A 93 -3.05 -8.20 -1.17
CA LEU A 93 -3.48 -6.95 -0.58
C LEU A 93 -2.40 -6.39 0.34
N LEU A 94 -2.14 -5.09 0.20
CA LEU A 94 -1.32 -4.32 1.11
C LEU A 94 -2.18 -3.26 1.80
N LEU A 95 -2.10 -3.19 3.12
CA LEU A 95 -2.56 -2.06 3.92
C LEU A 95 -1.35 -1.31 4.42
N TRP A 96 -1.20 -0.06 4.03
CA TRP A 96 -0.21 0.85 4.61
C TRP A 96 -0.94 1.92 5.40
N LEU A 97 -0.81 1.83 6.72
CA LEU A 97 -1.43 2.72 7.69
C LEU A 97 -0.37 3.62 8.30
N ASN A 98 -0.65 4.91 8.45
CA ASN A 98 0.26 5.80 9.16
C ASN A 98 -0.48 6.95 9.87
N HIS A 99 0.08 7.38 11.01
CA HIS A 99 -0.38 8.49 11.83
C HIS A 99 0.71 8.86 12.86
N ASP A 100 0.68 10.06 13.44
CA ASP A 100 1.61 10.44 14.51
C ASP A 100 1.33 9.70 15.81
N ASP A 101 0.07 9.38 16.08
CA ASP A 101 -0.34 8.58 17.24
C ASP A 101 -0.23 7.09 16.93
N LYS A 102 0.68 6.42 17.64
CA LYS A 102 0.96 4.98 17.50
C LYS A 102 -0.24 4.11 17.87
N ASP A 103 -1.02 4.51 18.88
CA ASP A 103 -2.16 3.73 19.35
C ASP A 103 -3.26 3.70 18.28
N LYS A 104 -3.46 4.81 17.55
CA LYS A 104 -4.37 4.86 16.41
C LYS A 104 -3.94 3.92 15.28
N VAL A 105 -2.66 3.92 14.92
CA VAL A 105 -2.13 3.03 13.87
C VAL A 105 -2.28 1.57 14.29
N TRP A 106 -1.93 1.24 15.52
CA TRP A 106 -2.06 -0.11 16.05
C TRP A 106 -3.52 -0.57 16.05
N LYS A 107 -4.43 0.29 16.52
CA LYS A 107 -5.87 -0.04 16.54
C LYS A 107 -6.42 -0.23 15.13
N ALA A 108 -6.09 0.64 14.19
CA ALA A 108 -6.58 0.54 12.82
C ALA A 108 -6.12 -0.74 12.12
N GLN A 109 -4.85 -1.16 12.29
CA GLN A 109 -4.40 -2.43 11.72
C GLN A 109 -5.07 -3.64 12.38
N TYR A 110 -5.32 -3.59 13.69
CA TYR A 110 -6.02 -4.66 14.41
C TYR A 110 -7.47 -4.79 13.92
N ASP A 111 -8.19 -3.68 13.82
CA ASP A 111 -9.57 -3.66 13.35
C ASP A 111 -9.65 -4.14 11.88
N ALA A 112 -8.70 -3.72 11.04
CA ALA A 112 -8.62 -4.15 9.64
C ALA A 112 -8.44 -5.67 9.51
N ARG A 113 -7.53 -6.25 10.29
CA ARG A 113 -7.30 -7.71 10.31
C ARG A 113 -8.53 -8.46 10.78
N SER A 114 -9.18 -7.96 11.84
CA SER A 114 -10.40 -8.58 12.38
C SER A 114 -11.56 -8.52 11.37
N ALA A 115 -11.71 -7.42 10.64
CA ALA A 115 -12.73 -7.28 9.61
C ALA A 115 -12.50 -8.18 8.38
N LEU A 116 -11.26 -8.56 8.12
CA LEU A 116 -10.87 -9.41 7.00
C LEU A 116 -10.69 -10.88 7.39
N GLU A 117 -10.86 -11.21 8.70
CA GLU A 117 -10.70 -12.57 9.21
C GLU A 117 -11.60 -13.57 8.48
N GLY A 118 -11.04 -14.74 8.16
CA GLY A 118 -11.76 -15.77 7.39
C GLY A 118 -11.74 -15.58 5.88
N HIS A 119 -11.44 -14.36 5.39
CA HIS A 119 -11.34 -14.08 3.95
C HIS A 119 -9.90 -13.77 3.51
N MET A 120 -9.11 -13.16 4.40
CA MET A 120 -7.72 -12.83 4.16
C MET A 120 -6.86 -13.32 5.34
N ALA A 121 -5.71 -13.88 5.04
CA ALA A 121 -4.69 -14.27 6.01
C ALA A 121 -3.52 -13.28 5.97
N VAL A 122 -3.02 -12.89 7.15
CA VAL A 122 -1.81 -12.06 7.24
C VAL A 122 -0.60 -12.90 6.85
N ALA A 123 0.04 -12.54 5.74
CA ALA A 123 1.29 -13.15 5.30
C ALA A 123 2.49 -12.50 5.99
N ARG A 124 2.44 -11.18 6.18
CA ARG A 124 3.50 -10.41 6.85
C ARG A 124 2.93 -9.13 7.41
N GLU A 125 3.47 -8.69 8.54
CA GLU A 125 3.25 -7.35 9.08
C GLU A 125 4.57 -6.73 9.52
N THR A 126 4.69 -5.41 9.34
CA THR A 126 5.91 -4.69 9.66
C THR A 126 5.56 -3.32 10.25
N PRO A 127 5.69 -3.14 11.58
CA PRO A 127 5.62 -1.82 12.17
C PRO A 127 6.91 -1.04 11.85
N THR A 128 6.76 0.22 11.45
CA THR A 128 7.85 1.12 11.13
C THR A 128 7.64 2.50 11.74
N PHE A 129 8.65 3.34 11.66
CA PHE A 129 8.59 4.73 12.13
C PHE A 129 9.56 5.60 11.32
N ILE A 130 9.30 6.90 11.29
CA ILE A 130 10.23 7.86 10.71
C ILE A 130 11.40 8.07 11.67
N TYR A 131 12.61 7.75 11.21
CA TYR A 131 13.83 7.96 11.99
C TYR A 131 14.41 9.36 11.76
N GLY A 132 14.70 10.07 12.84
CA GLY A 132 15.29 11.40 12.81
C GLY A 132 14.44 12.39 11.99
N ASP A 133 15.10 13.16 11.12
CA ASP A 133 14.45 14.06 10.14
C ASP A 133 14.34 13.36 8.77
N SER A 134 13.56 12.27 8.71
CA SER A 134 13.41 11.41 7.53
C SER A 134 14.74 10.86 7.01
N LEU A 135 15.56 10.36 7.92
CA LEU A 135 16.81 9.70 7.56
C LEU A 135 16.59 8.21 7.28
N ASP A 136 17.25 7.71 6.24
CA ASP A 136 17.41 6.28 6.05
C ASP A 136 18.48 5.71 7.00
N MET A 137 18.64 4.37 7.02
CA MET A 137 19.60 3.70 7.90
C MET A 137 21.06 3.95 7.52
N THR A 138 21.34 4.56 6.38
CA THR A 138 22.67 4.97 5.92
C THR A 138 22.99 6.42 6.26
N GLY A 139 22.00 7.18 6.78
CA GLY A 139 22.12 8.56 7.20
C GLY A 139 21.80 9.60 6.13
N PHE A 140 21.32 9.18 4.96
CA PHE A 140 20.82 10.11 3.94
C PHE A 140 19.39 10.52 4.22
N LYS A 141 19.05 11.78 3.91
CA LYS A 141 17.69 12.28 4.01
C LYS A 141 16.85 11.73 2.86
N ASP A 142 15.80 10.99 3.20
CA ASP A 142 14.85 10.46 2.24
C ASP A 142 13.96 11.56 1.63
N GLY A 143 13.47 11.33 0.42
CA GLY A 143 12.52 12.21 -0.26
C GLY A 143 13.13 13.45 -0.94
N THR A 144 14.44 13.71 -0.85
CA THR A 144 15.06 14.92 -1.43
C THR A 144 15.03 14.96 -2.96
N GLY A 145 14.81 13.83 -3.63
CA GLY A 145 14.65 13.72 -5.08
C GLY A 145 13.20 13.67 -5.55
N ASN A 146 12.23 13.78 -4.65
CA ASN A 146 10.82 13.74 -5.01
C ASN A 146 10.42 14.97 -5.83
N PRO A 147 9.43 14.85 -6.74
CA PRO A 147 8.86 15.99 -7.44
C PRO A 147 8.32 17.05 -6.46
N ALA A 148 8.32 18.31 -6.89
CA ALA A 148 7.62 19.37 -6.15
C ALA A 148 6.12 19.03 -6.00
N ASP A 149 5.48 19.54 -4.96
CA ASP A 149 4.09 19.19 -4.61
C ASP A 149 3.11 19.36 -5.78
N GLU A 150 3.27 20.43 -6.57
CA GLU A 150 2.45 20.69 -7.76
C GLU A 150 2.66 19.68 -8.89
N ASP A 151 3.83 19.04 -8.97
CA ASP A 151 4.19 18.09 -10.02
C ASP A 151 3.88 16.63 -9.63
N GLN A 152 3.68 16.35 -8.32
CA GLN A 152 3.45 15.00 -7.81
C GLN A 152 2.29 14.27 -8.49
N PRO A 153 1.11 14.89 -8.71
CA PRO A 153 -0.01 14.20 -9.36
C PRO A 153 0.30 13.74 -10.78
N ALA A 154 1.05 14.54 -11.54
CA ALA A 154 1.42 14.19 -12.92
C ALA A 154 2.40 13.01 -13.01
N VAL A 155 3.18 12.78 -11.93
CA VAL A 155 4.17 11.69 -11.87
C VAL A 155 3.58 10.43 -11.23
N ALA A 156 2.74 10.60 -10.19
CA ALA A 156 2.31 9.50 -9.35
C ALA A 156 0.99 8.84 -9.80
N ILE A 157 0.12 9.57 -10.51
CA ILE A 157 -1.24 9.11 -10.82
C ILE A 157 -1.36 8.65 -12.27
N VAL A 158 -1.97 7.48 -12.46
CA VAL A 158 -2.35 6.99 -13.80
C VAL A 158 -3.33 7.98 -14.43
N PRO A 159 -3.04 8.52 -15.65
CA PRO A 159 -3.84 9.56 -16.28
C PRO A 159 -5.28 9.13 -16.57
N ASP A 160 -6.19 10.11 -16.66
CA ASP A 160 -7.57 9.87 -17.09
C ASP A 160 -7.59 9.30 -18.52
N GLY A 161 -8.33 8.23 -18.70
CA GLY A 161 -8.49 7.54 -19.98
C GLY A 161 -7.60 6.30 -20.15
N ASP A 162 -6.61 6.14 -19.29
CA ASP A 162 -5.80 4.92 -19.25
C ASP A 162 -6.40 3.90 -18.27
N PRO A 163 -6.24 2.60 -18.50
CA PRO A 163 -6.67 1.57 -17.54
C PRO A 163 -6.04 1.77 -16.17
N GLY A 164 -6.85 1.73 -15.11
CA GLY A 164 -6.41 2.03 -13.75
C GLY A 164 -6.36 3.52 -13.40
N ALA A 165 -6.98 4.40 -14.23
CA ALA A 165 -6.99 5.85 -14.04
C ALA A 165 -7.31 6.26 -12.59
N GLY A 166 -6.52 7.21 -12.07
CA GLY A 166 -6.61 7.67 -10.68
C GLY A 166 -5.92 6.77 -9.65
N GLY A 167 -5.41 5.62 -10.08
CA GLY A 167 -4.53 4.76 -9.29
C GLY A 167 -3.07 5.23 -9.33
N SER A 168 -2.22 4.47 -8.64
CA SER A 168 -0.77 4.69 -8.58
C SER A 168 -0.08 3.33 -8.45
N HIS A 169 1.10 3.18 -9.02
CA HIS A 169 1.94 2.01 -8.78
C HIS A 169 2.71 2.18 -7.46
N LEU A 170 2.73 1.14 -6.64
CA LEU A 170 3.42 1.13 -5.36
C LEU A 170 4.38 -0.05 -5.29
N ILE A 171 5.64 0.23 -4.93
CA ILE A 171 6.63 -0.77 -4.54
C ILE A 171 7.05 -0.48 -3.11
N ALA A 172 7.00 -1.49 -2.23
CA ALA A 172 7.48 -1.42 -0.85
C ALA A 172 8.43 -2.60 -0.61
N GLN A 173 9.66 -2.30 -0.15
CA GLN A 173 10.68 -3.28 0.19
C GLN A 173 11.21 -3.07 1.62
#